data_83fc9aa5f6bc324d8edf29f83515c5ba
#
_entry.id   83fc9aa5f6bc324d8edf29f83515c5ba
#
_cell.length_a   1.000
_cell.length_b   1.000
_cell.length_c   1.000
_cell.angle_alpha   90.00
_cell.angle_beta   90.00
_cell.angle_gamma   90.00
#
_symmetry.space_group_name_H-M   'P 1'
#
loop_
_entity.id
_entity.type
_entity.pdbx_description
1 polymer ?
#
loop_
_entity_poly.entity_id
_entity_poly.type
_entity_poly.pdbx_seq_one_letter_code
_entity_poly.pdbx_strand_id
1 'polypeptide(L)'
;ILFYALFFILKIASAQAQSLDQPKNYPADAISSFAERLEPMGRILEDDNYYVWCCAPIIDEKNKVHVFYSRWEKKYEMKGWLGHCEIAHAVADQPEGPYKYVSTVLSPRPGYFDGNTCHNPSIYKIDGRYWLFYMGATNGKFGTKRIGYAVANSIWGPWERCEKPLLMPGNTGEWDDYITTNPAFLKHPDGKYWLYYKSCNENEYVNQHINGISGNRKYGVAFADKITGPYRRYEKNPIVDFSGFGENRQVEDAYIWYENGIFKMLMRDMGFYDHTVGLYFESKDGLNWQNPQIGWFGAEHYIKQPPAPKHLKRYGRFERPQVLMKNGKPAYLFTASQGGKAETSSGFVFKIKPE
;
A
#
# COMPACT_ATOMS: atom_id res chain seq x y z
N ILE A 1 -20.53 -24.99 67.50
CA ILE A 1 -19.50 -25.19 66.42
C ILE A 1 -20.23 -25.03 65.08
N LEU A 2 -20.14 -23.81 64.54
CA LEU A 2 -20.72 -23.49 63.19
C LEU A 2 -19.61 -23.68 62.16
N PHE A 3 -19.88 -24.53 61.17
CA PHE A 3 -19.09 -24.63 59.96
C PHE A 3 -19.58 -23.63 58.89
N TYR A 4 -18.75 -22.65 58.54
CA TYR A 4 -18.98 -21.82 57.37
C TYR A 4 -18.35 -22.50 56.16
N ALA A 5 -19.17 -22.93 55.20
CA ALA A 5 -18.72 -23.40 53.92
C ALA A 5 -18.58 -22.18 52.96
N LEU A 6 -17.35 -21.87 52.56
CA LEU A 6 -17.05 -20.86 51.55
C LEU A 6 -17.29 -21.47 50.16
N PHE A 7 -18.32 -21.00 49.45
CA PHE A 7 -18.51 -21.29 48.05
C PHE A 7 -17.63 -20.36 47.20
N PHE A 8 -16.58 -20.91 46.61
CA PHE A 8 -15.84 -20.25 45.55
C PHE A 8 -16.62 -20.43 44.25
N ILE A 9 -17.24 -19.35 43.74
CA ILE A 9 -17.80 -19.28 42.43
C ILE A 9 -16.66 -18.99 41.45
N LEU A 10 -16.18 -20.03 40.75
CA LEU A 10 -15.35 -19.85 39.55
C LEU A 10 -16.20 -19.19 38.46
N LYS A 11 -15.96 -17.91 38.18
CA LYS A 11 -16.39 -17.29 36.96
C LYS A 11 -15.54 -17.85 35.83
N ILE A 12 -16.07 -18.83 35.10
CA ILE A 12 -15.57 -19.24 33.79
C ILE A 12 -15.91 -18.08 32.85
N ALA A 13 -14.94 -17.26 32.53
CA ALA A 13 -15.05 -16.32 31.42
C ALA A 13 -15.14 -17.14 30.13
N SER A 14 -16.34 -17.30 29.61
CA SER A 14 -16.55 -17.77 28.26
C SER A 14 -15.91 -16.78 27.31
N ALA A 15 -14.80 -17.16 26.71
CA ALA A 15 -14.30 -16.48 25.52
C ALA A 15 -15.38 -16.60 24.45
N GLN A 16 -16.14 -15.53 24.26
CA GLN A 16 -17.02 -15.40 23.11
C GLN A 16 -16.14 -15.55 21.85
N ALA A 17 -16.33 -16.66 21.14
CA ALA A 17 -15.89 -16.79 19.78
C ALA A 17 -16.52 -15.57 19.05
N GLN A 18 -15.69 -14.67 18.53
CA GLN A 18 -16.16 -13.62 17.63
C GLN A 18 -16.88 -14.33 16.48
N SER A 19 -18.18 -14.15 16.40
CA SER A 19 -19.00 -14.57 15.28
C SER A 19 -18.36 -14.04 14.00
N LEU A 20 -18.28 -14.87 12.98
CA LEU A 20 -18.00 -14.46 11.61
C LEU A 20 -18.95 -13.28 11.33
N ASP A 21 -18.37 -12.07 11.26
CA ASP A 21 -19.13 -10.85 11.06
C ASP A 21 -19.96 -11.01 9.78
N GLN A 22 -21.26 -10.79 9.88
CA GLN A 22 -22.13 -10.59 8.73
C GLN A 22 -21.49 -9.52 7.86
N PRO A 23 -21.52 -9.62 6.52
CA PRO A 23 -20.94 -8.58 5.66
C PRO A 23 -21.51 -7.23 6.09
N LYS A 24 -20.61 -6.29 6.40
CA LYS A 24 -21.01 -4.95 6.85
C LYS A 24 -21.86 -4.30 5.76
N ASN A 25 -23.06 -3.88 6.11
CA ASN A 25 -23.93 -3.12 5.20
C ASN A 25 -23.43 -1.67 5.15
N TYR A 26 -22.75 -1.31 4.08
CA TYR A 26 -22.45 0.08 3.79
C TYR A 26 -23.60 0.74 3.04
N PRO A 27 -23.83 2.05 3.22
CA PRO A 27 -24.78 2.79 2.39
C PRO A 27 -24.44 2.65 0.89
N ALA A 28 -25.44 2.57 0.04
CA ALA A 28 -25.23 2.36 -1.40
C ALA A 28 -24.41 3.51 -2.04
N ASP A 29 -24.60 4.74 -1.60
CA ASP A 29 -23.86 5.93 -2.05
C ASP A 29 -22.39 5.97 -1.56
N ALA A 30 -22.06 5.16 -0.56
CA ALA A 30 -20.69 4.97 -0.13
C ALA A 30 -19.89 4.02 -1.04
N ILE A 31 -20.52 3.25 -1.92
CA ILE A 31 -19.86 2.28 -2.80
C ILE A 31 -19.56 2.94 -4.14
N SER A 32 -18.31 2.93 -4.56
CA SER A 32 -17.91 3.49 -5.85
C SER A 32 -18.27 2.56 -7.01
N SER A 33 -18.52 3.13 -8.19
CA SER A 33 -18.62 2.38 -9.44
C SER A 33 -17.35 1.59 -9.74
N PHE A 34 -16.19 2.02 -9.23
CA PHE A 34 -14.95 1.28 -9.32
C PHE A 34 -15.02 -0.05 -8.55
N ALA A 35 -15.54 -0.04 -7.30
CA ALA A 35 -15.69 -1.25 -6.48
C ALA A 35 -16.67 -2.26 -7.10
N GLU A 36 -17.75 -1.79 -7.70
CA GLU A 36 -18.77 -2.64 -8.35
C GLU A 36 -18.24 -3.39 -9.58
N ARG A 37 -17.16 -2.88 -10.20
CA ARG A 37 -16.54 -3.49 -11.38
C ARG A 37 -15.46 -4.51 -11.06
N LEU A 38 -15.12 -4.71 -9.79
CA LEU A 38 -14.05 -5.63 -9.39
C LEU A 38 -14.51 -7.09 -9.43
N GLU A 39 -13.82 -7.90 -10.21
CA GLU A 39 -13.99 -9.34 -10.29
C GLU A 39 -12.74 -10.04 -9.75
N PRO A 40 -12.84 -10.85 -8.68
CA PRO A 40 -11.68 -11.50 -8.07
C PRO A 40 -11.11 -12.58 -9.00
N MET A 41 -9.81 -12.49 -9.29
CA MET A 41 -9.09 -13.48 -10.11
C MET A 41 -8.28 -14.45 -9.26
N GLY A 42 -7.89 -14.05 -8.04
CA GLY A 42 -7.19 -14.92 -7.10
C GLY A 42 -5.82 -14.43 -6.67
N ARG A 43 -5.10 -15.29 -5.97
CA ARG A 43 -3.77 -15.02 -5.44
C ARG A 43 -2.69 -15.28 -6.48
N ILE A 44 -1.66 -14.45 -6.41
CA ILE A 44 -0.44 -14.58 -7.23
C ILE A 44 0.79 -14.55 -6.32
N LEU A 45 1.90 -15.13 -6.78
CA LEU A 45 3.20 -15.09 -6.10
C LEU A 45 3.12 -15.63 -4.66
N GLU A 46 2.36 -16.71 -4.45
CA GLU A 46 2.39 -17.46 -3.19
C GLU A 46 3.74 -18.19 -3.06
N ASP A 47 4.43 -18.00 -1.94
CA ASP A 47 5.77 -18.55 -1.70
C ASP A 47 5.88 -19.08 -0.26
N ASP A 48 6.35 -20.31 -0.10
CA ASP A 48 6.50 -20.97 1.20
C ASP A 48 7.65 -20.39 2.03
N ASN A 49 8.60 -19.71 1.37
CA ASN A 49 9.81 -19.18 2.00
C ASN A 49 9.77 -17.66 2.20
N TYR A 50 8.83 -16.96 1.56
CA TYR A 50 8.77 -15.50 1.55
C TYR A 50 7.37 -14.98 1.91
N TYR A 51 7.36 -13.84 2.60
CA TYR A 51 6.24 -12.91 2.53
C TYR A 51 6.35 -12.09 1.26
N VAL A 52 5.26 -11.96 0.53
CA VAL A 52 5.14 -11.13 -0.67
C VAL A 52 4.18 -9.98 -0.40
N TRP A 53 4.58 -8.76 -0.80
CA TRP A 53 3.79 -7.55 -0.55
C TRP A 53 3.92 -6.56 -1.69
N CYS A 54 2.92 -5.67 -1.89
CA CYS A 54 2.95 -4.61 -2.88
C CYS A 54 3.40 -5.06 -4.28
N CYS A 55 2.50 -5.70 -5.00
CA CYS A 55 2.74 -6.15 -6.38
C CYS A 55 2.44 -5.01 -7.37
N ALA A 56 3.49 -4.36 -7.92
CA ALA A 56 3.38 -3.27 -8.88
C ALA A 56 3.48 -3.81 -10.32
N PRO A 57 2.37 -3.84 -11.09
CA PRO A 57 2.33 -4.43 -12.42
C PRO A 57 2.65 -3.43 -13.52
N ILE A 58 3.21 -3.92 -14.63
CA ILE A 58 3.34 -3.20 -15.90
C ILE A 58 3.33 -4.19 -17.06
N ILE A 59 2.79 -3.77 -18.23
CA ILE A 59 2.80 -4.56 -19.47
C ILE A 59 3.97 -4.09 -20.34
N ASP A 60 4.71 -5.04 -20.93
CA ASP A 60 5.73 -4.77 -21.92
C ASP A 60 5.15 -4.75 -23.36
N GLU A 61 6.00 -4.44 -24.35
CA GLU A 61 5.63 -4.38 -25.76
C GLU A 61 5.23 -5.73 -26.36
N LYS A 62 5.53 -6.84 -25.68
CA LYS A 62 5.15 -8.21 -26.06
C LYS A 62 3.90 -8.70 -25.34
N ASN A 63 3.19 -7.79 -24.65
CA ASN A 63 2.02 -8.08 -23.81
C ASN A 63 2.32 -9.01 -22.62
N LYS A 64 3.59 -9.16 -22.20
CA LYS A 64 3.92 -9.84 -20.95
C LYS A 64 3.63 -8.93 -19.78
N VAL A 65 3.14 -9.50 -18.70
CA VAL A 65 2.89 -8.79 -17.45
C VAL A 65 4.08 -8.97 -16.52
N HIS A 66 4.74 -7.87 -16.21
CA HIS A 66 5.82 -7.83 -15.24
C HIS A 66 5.29 -7.32 -13.91
N VAL A 67 5.70 -7.93 -12.82
CA VAL A 67 5.36 -7.49 -11.47
C VAL A 67 6.64 -7.25 -10.68
N PHE A 68 6.81 -6.03 -10.19
CA PHE A 68 7.84 -5.68 -9.21
C PHE A 68 7.20 -5.72 -7.83
N TYR A 69 7.77 -6.50 -6.91
CA TYR A 69 7.12 -6.76 -5.62
C TYR A 69 8.11 -6.81 -4.47
N SER A 70 7.62 -6.42 -3.31
CA SER A 70 8.36 -6.54 -2.05
C SER A 70 8.36 -7.97 -1.60
N ARG A 71 9.52 -8.48 -1.14
CA ARG A 71 9.58 -9.77 -0.47
C ARG A 71 10.63 -9.79 0.64
N TRP A 72 10.41 -10.64 1.65
CA TRP A 72 11.36 -10.93 2.73
C TRP A 72 11.12 -12.33 3.25
N GLU A 73 12.19 -12.95 3.76
CA GLU A 73 12.12 -14.35 4.21
C GLU A 73 11.09 -14.56 5.33
N LYS A 74 10.38 -15.67 5.28
CA LYS A 74 9.31 -16.07 6.22
C LYS A 74 9.76 -16.04 7.67
N LYS A 75 11.02 -16.37 7.96
CA LYS A 75 11.59 -16.37 9.32
C LYS A 75 11.50 -15.01 10.06
N TYR A 76 11.39 -13.91 9.30
CA TYR A 76 11.24 -12.56 9.87
C TYR A 76 9.79 -12.17 10.13
N GLU A 77 8.83 -13.05 9.84
CA GLU A 77 7.39 -12.81 9.98
C GLU A 77 6.93 -11.52 9.27
N MET A 78 5.73 -11.01 9.59
CA MET A 78 5.24 -9.78 8.95
C MET A 78 6.14 -8.56 9.21
N LYS A 79 6.79 -8.46 10.36
CA LYS A 79 7.68 -7.31 10.71
C LYS A 79 8.95 -7.21 9.85
N GLY A 80 9.32 -8.26 9.11
CA GLY A 80 10.49 -8.27 8.21
C GLY A 80 10.48 -7.20 7.13
N TRP A 81 9.31 -6.63 6.79
CA TRP A 81 9.19 -5.58 5.78
C TRP A 81 10.07 -4.34 6.06
N LEU A 82 10.36 -4.03 7.33
CA LEU A 82 11.11 -2.83 7.69
C LEU A 82 12.64 -3.04 7.74
N GLY A 83 13.10 -4.28 7.89
CA GLY A 83 14.51 -4.56 8.13
C GLY A 83 15.16 -5.56 7.18
N HIS A 84 14.37 -6.27 6.36
CA HIS A 84 14.87 -7.42 5.57
C HIS A 84 14.23 -7.51 4.17
N CYS A 85 13.53 -6.46 3.75
CA CYS A 85 12.79 -6.49 2.50
C CYS A 85 13.67 -6.09 1.32
N GLU A 86 13.49 -6.80 0.23
CA GLU A 86 14.02 -6.52 -1.10
C GLU A 86 12.89 -6.38 -2.11
N ILE A 87 13.18 -5.79 -3.27
CA ILE A 87 12.25 -5.74 -4.39
C ILE A 87 12.69 -6.76 -5.44
N ALA A 88 11.79 -7.68 -5.73
CA ALA A 88 11.96 -8.73 -6.73
C ALA A 88 11.11 -8.45 -7.98
N HIS A 89 11.45 -9.13 -9.06
CA HIS A 89 10.79 -9.07 -10.35
C HIS A 89 10.31 -10.45 -10.76
N ALA A 90 9.06 -10.53 -11.21
CA ALA A 90 8.47 -11.72 -11.81
C ALA A 90 7.72 -11.36 -13.09
N VAL A 91 7.50 -12.35 -13.96
CA VAL A 91 6.83 -12.19 -15.25
C VAL A 91 5.82 -13.30 -15.48
N ALA A 92 4.71 -12.95 -16.15
CA ALA A 92 3.68 -13.88 -16.59
C ALA A 92 3.15 -13.52 -17.98
N ASP A 93 2.41 -14.44 -18.59
CA ASP A 93 1.72 -14.20 -19.86
C ASP A 93 0.42 -13.41 -19.68
N GLN A 94 -0.17 -13.45 -18.51
CA GLN A 94 -1.44 -12.78 -18.18
C GLN A 94 -1.43 -12.28 -16.72
N PRO A 95 -2.28 -11.30 -16.38
CA PRO A 95 -2.27 -10.64 -15.07
C PRO A 95 -2.50 -11.57 -13.88
N GLU A 96 -3.28 -12.60 -14.04
CA GLU A 96 -3.57 -13.61 -13.03
C GLU A 96 -2.47 -14.68 -12.88
N GLY A 97 -1.41 -14.59 -13.69
CA GLY A 97 -0.27 -15.51 -13.65
C GLY A 97 -0.45 -16.77 -14.51
N PRO A 98 0.30 -17.86 -14.24
CA PRO A 98 1.29 -17.98 -13.17
C PRO A 98 2.55 -17.14 -13.41
N TYR A 99 3.06 -16.53 -12.35
CA TYR A 99 4.27 -15.72 -12.41
C TYR A 99 5.53 -16.55 -12.20
N LYS A 100 6.56 -16.27 -12.98
CA LYS A 100 7.90 -16.82 -12.83
C LYS A 100 8.83 -15.76 -12.27
N TYR A 101 9.50 -16.05 -11.16
CA TYR A 101 10.56 -15.22 -10.61
C TYR A 101 11.68 -15.02 -11.63
N VAL A 102 12.16 -13.81 -11.77
CA VAL A 102 13.25 -13.42 -12.65
C VAL A 102 14.53 -13.13 -11.85
N SER A 103 14.46 -12.13 -10.98
CA SER A 103 15.61 -11.68 -10.21
C SER A 103 15.20 -10.81 -9.03
N THR A 104 16.10 -10.61 -8.08
CA THR A 104 16.05 -9.49 -7.14
C THR A 104 16.58 -8.25 -7.85
N VAL A 105 15.77 -7.21 -7.88
CA VAL A 105 16.05 -5.94 -8.57
C VAL A 105 16.75 -4.96 -7.64
N LEU A 106 16.22 -4.79 -6.42
CA LEU A 106 16.74 -3.88 -5.42
C LEU A 106 16.91 -4.59 -4.08
N SER A 107 18.16 -4.86 -3.69
CA SER A 107 18.51 -5.26 -2.33
C SER A 107 18.92 -4.06 -1.50
N PRO A 108 18.82 -4.10 -0.15
CA PRO A 108 19.35 -3.04 0.72
C PRO A 108 20.79 -2.67 0.39
N ARG A 109 21.14 -1.37 0.49
CA ARG A 109 22.49 -0.84 0.26
C ARG A 109 23.04 -0.23 1.55
N PRO A 110 23.86 -0.93 2.34
CA PRO A 110 24.48 -0.36 3.54
C PRO A 110 25.18 0.98 3.23
N GLY A 111 24.96 1.98 4.09
CA GLY A 111 25.49 3.32 3.92
C GLY A 111 24.63 4.31 3.13
N TYR A 112 23.51 3.85 2.55
CA TYR A 112 22.53 4.68 1.86
C TYR A 112 21.21 4.76 2.63
N PHE A 113 20.27 5.61 2.17
CA PHE A 113 18.93 5.74 2.77
C PHE A 113 18.11 4.46 2.71
N ASP A 114 18.44 3.55 1.80
CA ASP A 114 17.85 2.23 1.63
C ASP A 114 18.74 1.10 2.17
N GLY A 115 19.53 1.40 3.22
CA GLY A 115 20.55 0.51 3.76
C GLY A 115 20.04 -0.75 4.42
N ASN A 116 18.78 -0.78 4.84
CA ASN A 116 18.22 -1.91 5.57
C ASN A 116 16.96 -2.50 4.91
N THR A 117 16.28 -1.79 4.05
CA THR A 117 15.10 -2.28 3.34
C THR A 117 14.85 -1.51 2.05
N CYS A 118 14.35 -2.22 1.03
CA CYS A 118 13.74 -1.69 -0.17
C CYS A 118 12.31 -2.25 -0.25
N HIS A 119 11.30 -1.38 -0.19
CA HIS A 119 9.91 -1.82 0.00
C HIS A 119 8.92 -0.94 -0.78
N ASN A 120 7.71 -1.44 -0.98
CA ASN A 120 6.61 -0.71 -1.59
C ASN A 120 6.91 -0.12 -2.98
N PRO A 121 7.26 -0.95 -3.98
CA PRO A 121 7.52 -0.48 -5.33
C PRO A 121 6.26 0.05 -6.02
N SER A 122 6.47 1.02 -6.93
CA SER A 122 5.52 1.44 -7.95
C SER A 122 6.28 1.65 -9.25
N ILE A 123 5.84 1.04 -10.34
CA ILE A 123 6.54 1.01 -11.64
C ILE A 123 5.79 1.82 -12.69
N TYR A 124 6.53 2.62 -13.47
CA TYR A 124 6.00 3.43 -14.55
C TYR A 124 6.93 3.42 -15.76
N LYS A 125 6.37 3.50 -16.97
CA LYS A 125 7.11 3.79 -18.19
C LYS A 125 6.86 5.25 -18.57
N ILE A 126 7.91 6.08 -18.47
CA ILE A 126 7.83 7.52 -18.67
C ILE A 126 8.99 7.94 -19.57
N ASP A 127 8.66 8.65 -20.66
CA ASP A 127 9.62 9.16 -21.63
C ASP A 127 10.60 8.08 -22.14
N GLY A 128 10.05 6.88 -22.42
CA GLY A 128 10.78 5.73 -22.96
C GLY A 128 11.61 4.94 -21.93
N ARG A 129 11.67 5.38 -20.67
CA ARG A 129 12.40 4.71 -19.60
C ARG A 129 11.47 4.12 -18.57
N TYR A 130 11.94 3.10 -17.83
CA TYR A 130 11.23 2.49 -16.71
C TYR A 130 11.69 3.10 -15.40
N TRP A 131 10.73 3.56 -14.58
CA TRP A 131 10.97 4.23 -13.31
C TRP A 131 10.30 3.45 -12.19
N LEU A 132 11.10 2.95 -11.28
CA LEU A 132 10.68 2.18 -10.11
C LEU A 132 10.83 3.05 -8.87
N PHE A 133 9.74 3.66 -8.41
CA PHE A 133 9.72 4.38 -7.14
C PHE A 133 9.54 3.41 -5.99
N TYR A 134 10.22 3.64 -4.88
CA TYR A 134 10.16 2.73 -3.74
C TYR A 134 10.44 3.46 -2.42
N MET A 135 10.18 2.77 -1.31
CA MET A 135 10.53 3.20 0.04
C MET A 135 11.79 2.47 0.49
N GLY A 136 12.80 3.21 0.95
CA GLY A 136 13.95 2.69 1.67
C GLY A 136 13.91 3.08 3.15
N ALA A 137 14.63 2.33 3.99
CA ALA A 137 14.93 2.72 5.37
C ALA A 137 16.39 2.39 5.69
N THR A 138 17.06 3.29 6.43
CA THR A 138 18.51 3.20 6.66
C THR A 138 18.87 2.10 7.65
N ASN A 139 18.07 1.92 8.72
CA ASN A 139 18.46 1.10 9.87
C ASN A 139 17.29 0.31 10.51
N GLY A 140 16.23 0.05 9.74
CA GLY A 140 15.06 -0.68 10.23
C GLY A 140 14.18 0.09 11.23
N LYS A 141 14.43 1.38 11.47
CA LYS A 141 13.58 2.23 12.31
C LYS A 141 12.55 2.97 11.45
N PHE A 142 11.35 3.11 11.96
CA PHE A 142 10.22 3.72 11.24
C PHE A 142 10.53 5.14 10.74
N GLY A 143 11.14 5.99 11.56
CA GLY A 143 11.49 7.38 11.24
C GLY A 143 12.55 7.54 10.14
N THR A 144 13.24 6.47 9.73
CA THR A 144 14.26 6.52 8.68
C THR A 144 13.73 6.24 7.27
N LYS A 145 12.41 6.06 7.11
CA LYS A 145 11.80 5.79 5.81
C LYS A 145 11.85 6.99 4.88
N ARG A 146 12.34 6.76 3.66
CA ARG A 146 12.48 7.78 2.61
C ARG A 146 12.08 7.21 1.26
N ILE A 147 11.64 8.07 0.36
CA ILE A 147 11.31 7.73 -1.02
C ILE A 147 12.55 7.85 -1.89
N GLY A 148 12.81 6.82 -2.70
CA GLY A 148 13.81 6.83 -3.75
C GLY A 148 13.25 6.31 -5.07
N TYR A 149 14.12 6.27 -6.08
CA TYR A 149 13.82 5.66 -7.37
C TYR A 149 15.00 4.82 -7.87
N ALA A 150 14.66 3.88 -8.75
CA ALA A 150 15.58 3.25 -9.67
C ALA A 150 15.06 3.45 -11.10
N VAL A 151 15.97 3.60 -12.06
CA VAL A 151 15.62 3.84 -13.46
C VAL A 151 16.38 2.91 -14.37
N ALA A 152 15.73 2.45 -15.46
CA ALA A 152 16.34 1.60 -16.47
C ALA A 152 15.83 1.93 -17.88
N ASN A 153 16.63 1.68 -18.90
CA ASN A 153 16.21 1.77 -20.30
C ASN A 153 15.44 0.53 -20.74
N SER A 154 15.61 -0.59 -20.05
CA SER A 154 14.89 -1.84 -20.27
C SER A 154 14.20 -2.28 -18.99
N ILE A 155 13.02 -2.90 -19.11
CA ILE A 155 12.30 -3.48 -17.98
C ILE A 155 13.10 -4.58 -17.25
N TRP A 156 14.08 -5.16 -17.93
CA TRP A 156 14.99 -6.17 -17.40
C TRP A 156 16.19 -5.58 -16.66
N GLY A 157 16.34 -4.25 -16.67
CA GLY A 157 17.49 -3.53 -16.14
C GLY A 157 18.59 -3.30 -17.21
N PRO A 158 19.84 -2.99 -16.81
CA PRO A 158 20.22 -2.76 -15.42
C PRO A 158 19.53 -1.54 -14.80
N TRP A 159 19.30 -1.58 -13.48
CA TRP A 159 18.63 -0.54 -12.71
C TRP A 159 19.63 0.39 -12.01
N GLU A 160 19.59 1.66 -12.35
CA GLU A 160 20.38 2.72 -11.72
C GLU A 160 19.56 3.35 -10.59
N ARG A 161 20.07 3.32 -9.36
CA ARG A 161 19.38 3.88 -8.19
C ARG A 161 19.82 5.30 -7.90
N CYS A 162 18.91 6.13 -7.42
CA CYS A 162 19.28 7.41 -6.82
C CYS A 162 20.17 7.19 -5.58
N GLU A 163 21.08 8.12 -5.34
CA GLU A 163 21.94 8.10 -4.14
C GLU A 163 21.27 8.75 -2.95
N LYS A 164 20.44 9.77 -3.20
CA LYS A 164 19.73 10.54 -2.18
C LYS A 164 18.23 10.35 -2.31
N PRO A 165 17.47 10.48 -1.21
CA PRO A 165 16.01 10.47 -1.27
C PRO A 165 15.47 11.60 -2.16
N LEU A 166 14.33 11.34 -2.82
CA LEU A 166 13.62 12.35 -3.62
C LEU A 166 13.03 13.48 -2.79
N LEU A 167 12.62 13.16 -1.56
CA LEU A 167 11.98 14.11 -0.67
C LEU A 167 12.41 13.80 0.78
N MET A 168 12.99 14.78 1.45
CA MET A 168 13.29 14.69 2.88
C MET A 168 12.04 15.04 3.69
N PRO A 169 11.92 14.66 4.98
CA PRO A 169 10.87 15.15 5.86
C PRO A 169 10.80 16.67 5.92
N GLY A 170 9.66 17.21 6.35
CA GLY A 170 9.46 18.62 6.64
C GLY A 170 10.29 19.11 7.82
N ASN A 171 10.13 20.41 8.17
CA ASN A 171 10.77 20.95 9.35
C ASN A 171 10.14 20.41 10.63
N THR A 172 10.92 20.36 11.70
CA THR A 172 10.45 19.93 13.02
C THR A 172 9.16 20.64 13.43
N GLY A 173 8.14 19.88 13.81
CA GLY A 173 6.81 20.39 14.18
C GLY A 173 5.82 20.45 13.03
N GLU A 174 6.24 20.30 11.78
CA GLU A 174 5.32 20.17 10.64
C GLU A 174 4.63 18.80 10.64
N TRP A 175 3.51 18.69 9.91
CA TRP A 175 2.74 17.45 9.83
C TRP A 175 3.52 16.28 9.24
N ASP A 176 4.57 16.55 8.46
CA ASP A 176 5.38 15.58 7.72
C ASP A 176 6.86 15.57 8.12
N ASP A 177 7.17 15.94 9.36
CA ASP A 177 8.52 16.03 9.87
C ASP A 177 9.20 14.69 10.18
N TYR A 178 8.46 13.56 10.16
CA TYR A 178 9.01 12.27 10.58
C TYR A 178 9.49 11.38 9.41
N ILE A 179 8.64 11.16 8.43
CA ILE A 179 8.89 10.24 7.31
C ILE A 179 8.45 10.82 5.97
N THR A 180 9.03 10.30 4.88
CA THR A 180 8.45 10.40 3.55
C THR A 180 8.41 9.00 2.93
N THR A 181 7.22 8.49 2.59
CA THR A 181 7.08 7.07 2.22
C THR A 181 5.85 6.81 1.36
N ASN A 182 5.70 5.57 0.90
CA ASN A 182 4.57 5.08 0.10
C ASN A 182 4.27 6.01 -1.08
N PRO A 183 5.22 6.16 -2.02
CA PRO A 183 5.06 7.05 -3.15
C PRO A 183 3.91 6.60 -4.05
N ALA A 184 3.09 7.57 -4.49
CA ALA A 184 2.28 7.46 -5.67
C ALA A 184 2.72 8.55 -6.64
N PHE A 185 2.96 8.20 -7.88
CA PHE A 185 3.58 9.09 -8.85
C PHE A 185 2.66 9.33 -10.03
N LEU A 186 2.68 10.55 -10.55
CA LEU A 186 1.93 10.93 -11.75
C LEU A 186 2.75 11.91 -12.60
N LYS A 187 2.85 11.66 -13.91
CA LYS A 187 3.19 12.71 -14.89
C LYS A 187 1.91 13.48 -15.16
N HIS A 188 1.83 14.70 -14.64
CA HIS A 188 0.63 15.53 -14.77
C HIS A 188 0.43 16.02 -16.23
N PRO A 189 -0.82 16.27 -16.68
CA PRO A 189 -1.09 16.74 -18.04
C PRO A 189 -0.40 18.04 -18.43
N ASP A 190 -0.03 18.91 -17.45
CA ASP A 190 0.77 20.11 -17.69
C ASP A 190 2.26 19.85 -17.95
N GLY A 191 2.68 18.57 -17.93
CA GLY A 191 4.06 18.13 -18.13
C GLY A 191 4.90 18.03 -16.88
N LYS A 192 4.44 18.51 -15.73
CA LYS A 192 5.15 18.40 -14.44
C LYS A 192 5.05 17.00 -13.85
N TYR A 193 5.93 16.72 -12.90
CA TYR A 193 5.99 15.45 -12.18
C TYR A 193 5.46 15.65 -10.76
N TRP A 194 4.41 14.89 -10.41
CA TRP A 194 3.75 14.96 -9.12
C TRP A 194 4.07 13.71 -8.31
N LEU A 195 4.62 13.92 -7.12
CA LEU A 195 4.93 12.88 -6.16
C LEU A 195 4.00 13.01 -4.95
N TYR A 196 3.03 12.14 -4.86
CA TYR A 196 2.20 12.00 -3.67
C TYR A 196 2.93 11.14 -2.66
N TYR A 197 2.91 11.54 -1.40
CA TYR A 197 3.66 10.86 -0.36
C TYR A 197 2.88 10.78 0.95
N LYS A 198 3.04 9.68 1.65
CA LYS A 198 2.55 9.51 3.01
C LYS A 198 3.57 10.07 4.00
N SER A 199 3.05 10.75 5.02
CA SER A 199 3.83 11.16 6.18
C SER A 199 3.00 11.20 7.45
N CYS A 200 3.62 11.60 8.55
CA CYS A 200 3.03 11.93 9.84
C CYS A 200 4.01 12.77 10.65
N ASN A 201 3.50 13.44 11.67
CA ASN A 201 4.32 14.17 12.63
C ASN A 201 5.01 13.20 13.60
N GLU A 202 6.29 13.46 13.96
CA GLU A 202 7.08 12.59 14.83
C GLU A 202 6.51 12.50 16.23
N ASN A 203 6.18 13.64 16.83
CA ASN A 203 5.64 13.70 18.19
C ASN A 203 4.30 12.95 18.30
N GLU A 204 3.41 13.11 17.30
CA GLU A 204 2.17 12.34 17.23
C GLU A 204 2.46 10.84 17.11
N TYR A 205 3.40 10.44 16.27
CA TYR A 205 3.73 9.03 16.06
C TYR A 205 4.30 8.36 17.30
N VAL A 206 5.17 9.06 18.04
CA VAL A 206 5.84 8.53 19.23
C VAL A 206 4.91 8.54 20.44
N ASN A 207 4.11 9.58 20.61
CA ASN A 207 3.37 9.83 21.86
C ASN A 207 1.87 9.58 21.78
N GLN A 208 1.28 9.43 20.58
CA GLN A 208 -0.16 9.20 20.41
C GLN A 208 -0.43 7.78 19.91
N HIS A 209 -1.08 6.98 20.75
CA HIS A 209 -1.52 5.63 20.42
C HIS A 209 -3.02 5.50 20.68
N ILE A 210 -3.83 5.78 19.66
CA ILE A 210 -5.28 5.69 19.72
C ILE A 210 -5.72 4.41 19.00
N ASN A 211 -6.50 3.57 19.67
CA ASN A 211 -6.98 2.29 19.12
C ASN A 211 -5.85 1.37 18.60
N GLY A 212 -4.67 1.42 19.25
CA GLY A 212 -3.50 0.61 18.86
C GLY A 212 -2.77 1.11 17.61
N ILE A 213 -3.09 2.31 17.10
CA ILE A 213 -2.47 2.92 15.94
C ILE A 213 -1.68 4.15 16.38
N SER A 214 -0.38 4.17 16.01
CA SER A 214 0.52 5.28 16.35
C SER A 214 0.36 6.44 15.37
N GLY A 215 0.33 7.66 15.88
CA GLY A 215 0.31 8.90 15.12
C GLY A 215 -0.94 9.10 14.28
N ASN A 216 -0.84 10.00 13.32
CA ASN A 216 -1.88 10.26 12.32
C ASN A 216 -1.23 10.37 10.92
N ARG A 217 -1.48 9.38 10.06
CA ARG A 217 -0.93 9.33 8.72
C ARG A 217 -1.80 10.11 7.76
N LYS A 218 -1.15 10.97 7.00
CA LYS A 218 -1.76 11.87 6.01
C LYS A 218 -1.03 11.73 4.68
N TYR A 219 -1.62 12.30 3.63
CA TYR A 219 -0.96 12.41 2.34
C TYR A 219 -0.77 13.85 1.94
N GLY A 220 0.41 14.13 1.40
CA GLY A 220 0.75 15.36 0.73
C GLY A 220 1.17 15.11 -0.71
N VAL A 221 1.42 16.18 -1.44
CA VAL A 221 1.95 16.18 -2.80
C VAL A 221 3.11 17.15 -2.93
N ALA A 222 4.08 16.80 -3.76
CA ALA A 222 5.20 17.65 -4.13
C ALA A 222 5.38 17.64 -5.64
N PHE A 223 5.83 18.73 -6.22
CA PHE A 223 5.94 18.99 -7.66
C PHE A 223 7.38 19.17 -8.08
N ALA A 224 7.71 18.74 -9.29
CA ALA A 224 9.01 18.98 -9.91
C ALA A 224 8.87 19.18 -11.42
N ASP A 225 9.81 19.93 -12.01
CA ASP A 225 9.94 20.07 -13.47
C ASP A 225 10.72 18.91 -14.10
N LYS A 226 11.45 18.16 -13.28
CA LYS A 226 12.18 16.94 -13.68
C LYS A 226 11.76 15.77 -12.79
N ILE A 227 11.66 14.57 -13.37
CA ILE A 227 11.27 13.37 -12.63
C ILE A 227 12.21 13.04 -11.46
N THR A 228 13.47 13.45 -11.56
CA THR A 228 14.48 13.30 -10.51
C THR A 228 14.47 14.41 -9.46
N GLY A 229 13.55 15.37 -9.58
CA GLY A 229 13.45 16.53 -8.68
C GLY A 229 14.33 17.73 -9.10
N PRO A 230 14.57 18.69 -8.21
CA PRO A 230 14.07 18.72 -6.83
C PRO A 230 12.55 18.88 -6.72
N TYR A 231 11.94 18.16 -5.79
CA TYR A 231 10.51 18.24 -5.51
C TYR A 231 10.22 19.34 -4.49
N ARG A 232 9.24 20.19 -4.78
CA ARG A 232 8.74 21.25 -3.88
C ARG A 232 7.36 20.87 -3.39
N ARG A 233 7.17 20.88 -2.08
CA ARG A 233 5.88 20.61 -1.42
C ARG A 233 4.81 21.59 -1.85
N TYR A 234 3.61 21.09 -2.03
CA TYR A 234 2.45 21.95 -2.15
C TYR A 234 2.21 22.70 -0.83
N GLU A 235 1.99 24.01 -0.91
CA GLU A 235 1.89 24.88 0.28
C GLU A 235 0.68 24.58 1.16
N LYS A 236 -0.37 23.97 0.58
CA LYS A 236 -1.61 23.59 1.28
C LYS A 236 -1.65 22.10 1.68
N ASN A 237 -0.50 21.43 1.75
CA ASN A 237 -0.42 20.08 2.31
C ASN A 237 -0.82 20.09 3.81
N PRO A 238 -1.38 18.99 4.32
CA PRO A 238 -1.73 17.74 3.64
C PRO A 238 -2.98 17.87 2.77
N ILE A 239 -3.02 17.14 1.64
CA ILE A 239 -4.17 17.12 0.71
C ILE A 239 -5.19 16.04 1.07
N VAL A 240 -4.81 15.01 1.85
CA VAL A 240 -5.72 14.03 2.44
C VAL A 240 -5.40 13.93 3.94
N ASP A 241 -6.36 14.36 4.75
CA ASP A 241 -6.27 14.39 6.21
C ASP A 241 -7.61 14.00 6.82
N PHE A 242 -7.64 12.90 7.55
CA PHE A 242 -8.84 12.41 8.24
C PHE A 242 -8.85 12.70 9.74
N SER A 243 -7.86 13.43 10.27
CA SER A 243 -7.76 13.74 11.69
C SER A 243 -8.99 14.48 12.24
N GLY A 244 -9.65 15.29 11.41
CA GLY A 244 -10.87 16.01 11.77
C GLY A 244 -12.11 15.14 11.97
N PHE A 245 -12.07 13.86 11.56
CA PHE A 245 -13.20 12.92 11.74
C PHE A 245 -13.17 12.17 13.08
N GLY A 246 -12.17 12.42 13.92
CA GLY A 246 -12.02 11.78 15.24
C GLY A 246 -11.50 10.33 15.16
N GLU A 247 -11.38 9.68 16.34
CA GLU A 247 -11.01 8.27 16.48
C GLU A 247 -9.70 7.86 15.77
N ASN A 248 -8.79 8.83 15.54
CA ASN A 248 -7.51 8.62 14.85
C ASN A 248 -7.68 7.97 13.46
N ARG A 249 -8.63 8.44 12.67
CA ARG A 249 -8.84 7.98 11.30
C ARG A 249 -7.71 8.43 10.41
N GLN A 250 -7.18 7.51 9.61
CA GLN A 250 -5.97 7.69 8.83
C GLN A 250 -6.11 7.09 7.43
N VAL A 251 -5.10 7.29 6.60
CA VAL A 251 -5.00 6.72 5.25
C VAL A 251 -3.61 6.17 4.98
N GLU A 252 -3.52 5.18 4.12
CA GLU A 252 -2.26 4.65 3.59
C GLU A 252 -2.35 4.28 2.12
N ASP A 253 -1.19 4.06 1.48
CA ASP A 253 -1.04 3.28 0.27
C ASP A 253 -1.78 3.87 -0.95
N ALA A 254 -1.56 5.15 -1.23
CA ALA A 254 -2.15 5.76 -2.41
C ALA A 254 -1.63 5.13 -3.72
N TYR A 255 -2.53 4.98 -4.69
CA TYR A 255 -2.24 4.82 -6.11
C TYR A 255 -3.08 5.84 -6.89
N ILE A 256 -2.49 6.51 -7.87
CA ILE A 256 -3.15 7.61 -8.60
C ILE A 256 -3.01 7.44 -10.10
N TRP A 257 -4.05 7.81 -10.84
CA TRP A 257 -4.03 7.95 -12.29
C TRP A 257 -4.93 9.10 -12.77
N TYR A 258 -4.72 9.50 -14.00
CA TYR A 258 -5.53 10.49 -14.68
C TYR A 258 -6.25 9.84 -15.85
N GLU A 259 -7.56 10.04 -15.95
CA GLU A 259 -8.41 9.44 -16.96
C GLU A 259 -9.59 10.35 -17.26
N ASN A 260 -9.84 10.61 -18.55
CA ASN A 260 -10.99 11.39 -19.02
C ASN A 260 -11.15 12.77 -18.35
N GLY A 261 -10.04 13.46 -18.07
CA GLY A 261 -10.08 14.79 -17.43
C GLY A 261 -10.20 14.76 -15.90
N ILE A 262 -10.23 13.60 -15.27
CA ILE A 262 -10.40 13.41 -13.84
C ILE A 262 -9.20 12.67 -13.26
N PHE A 263 -8.70 13.14 -12.13
CA PHE A 263 -7.74 12.42 -11.29
C PHE A 263 -8.50 11.44 -10.41
N LYS A 264 -8.03 10.22 -10.37
CA LYS A 264 -8.60 9.13 -9.57
C LYS A 264 -7.55 8.58 -8.62
N MET A 265 -7.93 8.27 -7.37
CA MET A 265 -7.01 7.77 -6.36
C MET A 265 -7.65 6.60 -5.62
N LEU A 266 -6.84 5.57 -5.42
CA LEU A 266 -7.13 4.46 -4.50
C LEU A 266 -6.26 4.60 -3.26
N MET A 267 -6.81 4.34 -2.08
CA MET A 267 -6.08 4.34 -0.81
C MET A 267 -6.57 3.21 0.08
N ARG A 268 -5.71 2.75 0.98
CA ARG A 268 -6.15 1.90 2.09
C ARG A 268 -6.88 2.75 3.11
N ASP A 269 -8.05 2.31 3.53
CA ASP A 269 -8.77 2.88 4.67
C ASP A 269 -8.13 2.44 5.99
N MET A 270 -7.99 3.38 6.90
CA MET A 270 -7.54 3.14 8.27
C MET A 270 -8.51 3.80 9.27
N GLY A 271 -9.81 3.55 9.07
CA GLY A 271 -10.86 3.89 10.03
C GLY A 271 -11.88 4.93 9.58
N PHE A 272 -11.88 5.39 8.34
CA PHE A 272 -12.96 6.26 7.84
C PHE A 272 -14.28 5.47 7.76
N TYR A 273 -14.29 4.36 7.03
CA TYR A 273 -15.34 3.34 7.09
C TYR A 273 -14.95 2.23 8.06
N ASP A 274 -13.79 1.59 7.80
CA ASP A 274 -13.19 0.59 8.70
C ASP A 274 -11.73 0.24 8.25
N HIS A 275 -11.14 -0.83 8.79
CA HIS A 275 -9.78 -1.23 8.47
C HIS A 275 -9.68 -2.31 7.37
N THR A 276 -10.78 -2.73 6.77
CA THR A 276 -10.82 -3.86 5.81
C THR A 276 -11.06 -3.43 4.38
N VAL A 277 -11.74 -2.29 4.18
CA VAL A 277 -12.03 -1.74 2.85
C VAL A 277 -10.92 -0.84 2.33
N GLY A 278 -10.95 -0.56 1.05
CA GLY A 278 -10.16 0.51 0.45
C GLY A 278 -11.03 1.70 0.08
N LEU A 279 -10.38 2.83 -0.14
CA LEU A 279 -11.01 4.09 -0.53
C LEU A 279 -10.78 4.37 -2.01
N TYR A 280 -11.76 4.98 -2.63
CA TYR A 280 -11.72 5.55 -3.98
C TYR A 280 -12.10 7.02 -3.94
N PHE A 281 -11.36 7.84 -4.68
CA PHE A 281 -11.58 9.28 -4.78
C PHE A 281 -11.52 9.72 -6.23
N GLU A 282 -12.25 10.79 -6.51
CA GLU A 282 -12.12 11.57 -7.75
C GLU A 282 -11.78 13.02 -7.42
N SER A 283 -10.98 13.65 -8.29
CA SER A 283 -10.60 15.05 -8.17
C SER A 283 -10.45 15.67 -9.56
N LYS A 284 -10.87 16.93 -9.71
CA LYS A 284 -10.71 17.69 -10.95
C LYS A 284 -9.30 18.26 -11.13
N ASP A 285 -8.59 18.44 -10.02
CA ASP A 285 -7.30 19.13 -9.99
C ASP A 285 -6.15 18.29 -9.39
N GLY A 286 -6.45 17.08 -8.88
CA GLY A 286 -5.48 16.23 -8.19
C GLY A 286 -5.03 16.74 -6.81
N LEU A 287 -5.64 17.81 -6.30
CA LEU A 287 -5.30 18.45 -5.03
C LEU A 287 -6.43 18.38 -4.03
N ASN A 288 -7.66 18.53 -4.48
CA ASN A 288 -8.85 18.47 -3.65
C ASN A 288 -9.49 17.09 -3.72
N TRP A 289 -9.37 16.33 -2.61
CA TRP A 289 -9.85 14.96 -2.48
C TRP A 289 -10.92 14.88 -1.39
N GLN A 290 -12.17 14.91 -1.79
CA GLN A 290 -13.31 14.90 -0.87
C GLN A 290 -14.21 13.70 -1.14
N ASN A 291 -15.09 13.40 -0.19
CA ASN A 291 -16.11 12.37 -0.29
C ASN A 291 -15.55 11.01 -0.74
N PRO A 292 -14.66 10.39 0.06
CA PRO A 292 -14.16 9.07 -0.24
C PRO A 292 -15.30 8.06 -0.33
N GLN A 293 -15.26 7.22 -1.36
CA GLN A 293 -16.14 6.07 -1.49
C GLN A 293 -15.34 4.78 -1.27
N ILE A 294 -16.03 3.68 -1.05
CA ILE A 294 -15.40 2.36 -0.96
C ILE A 294 -14.88 1.99 -2.35
N GLY A 295 -13.57 1.74 -2.44
CA GLY A 295 -12.87 1.33 -3.66
C GLY A 295 -12.76 -0.19 -3.81
N TRP A 296 -12.74 -0.92 -2.71
CA TRP A 296 -12.82 -2.39 -2.64
C TRP A 296 -13.23 -2.84 -1.24
N PHE A 297 -13.78 -4.03 -1.13
CA PHE A 297 -14.19 -4.64 0.14
C PHE A 297 -13.09 -5.54 0.73
N GLY A 298 -13.30 -6.04 1.94
CA GLY A 298 -12.50 -7.10 2.52
C GLY A 298 -12.60 -8.42 1.75
N ALA A 299 -11.68 -9.34 2.03
CA ALA A 299 -11.58 -10.59 1.27
C ALA A 299 -12.81 -11.49 1.40
N GLU A 300 -13.53 -11.42 2.51
CA GLU A 300 -14.78 -12.17 2.77
C GLU A 300 -15.89 -11.84 1.77
N HIS A 301 -15.86 -10.64 1.20
CA HIS A 301 -16.81 -10.21 0.16
C HIS A 301 -16.59 -10.97 -1.17
N TYR A 302 -15.34 -11.31 -1.47
CA TYR A 302 -14.96 -11.85 -2.78
C TYR A 302 -14.66 -13.34 -2.78
N ILE A 303 -14.14 -13.87 -1.67
CA ILE A 303 -13.66 -15.25 -1.60
C ILE A 303 -14.01 -15.90 -0.26
N LYS A 304 -14.27 -17.20 -0.29
CA LYS A 304 -14.32 -17.99 0.93
C LYS A 304 -12.91 -18.22 1.45
N GLN A 305 -12.68 -17.91 2.72
CA GLN A 305 -11.40 -18.12 3.38
C GLN A 305 -11.57 -19.08 4.57
N PRO A 306 -10.54 -19.89 4.90
CA PRO A 306 -10.52 -20.60 6.18
C PRO A 306 -10.45 -19.59 7.33
N PRO A 307 -10.72 -20.01 8.59
CA PRO A 307 -10.52 -19.16 9.75
C PRO A 307 -9.10 -18.58 9.80
N ALA A 308 -8.98 -17.32 10.21
CA ALA A 308 -7.70 -16.61 10.24
C ALA A 308 -6.68 -17.31 11.17
N PRO A 309 -5.51 -17.71 10.67
CA PRO A 309 -4.43 -18.18 11.52
C PRO A 309 -4.01 -17.09 12.53
N LYS A 310 -3.74 -17.48 13.79
CA LYS A 310 -3.47 -16.54 14.89
C LYS A 310 -2.32 -15.57 14.63
N HIS A 311 -1.34 -15.97 13.82
CA HIS A 311 -0.17 -15.16 13.49
C HIS A 311 -0.42 -14.15 12.36
N LEU A 312 -1.51 -14.27 11.59
CA LEU A 312 -1.85 -13.38 10.47
C LEU A 312 -2.76 -12.23 10.92
N LYS A 313 -2.18 -11.17 11.47
CA LYS A 313 -2.92 -10.02 12.05
C LYS A 313 -3.60 -9.12 11.04
N ARG A 314 -3.27 -9.24 9.74
CA ARG A 314 -3.85 -8.48 8.63
C ARG A 314 -4.66 -9.36 7.68
N TYR A 315 -5.08 -10.52 8.16
CA TYR A 315 -5.89 -11.46 7.41
C TYR A 315 -7.22 -10.83 6.98
N GLY A 316 -7.67 -11.13 5.77
CA GLY A 316 -8.93 -10.59 5.24
C GLY A 316 -8.85 -9.15 4.71
N ARG A 317 -7.68 -8.50 4.74
CA ARG A 317 -7.48 -7.15 4.19
C ARG A 317 -6.75 -7.21 2.86
N PHE A 318 -7.12 -6.29 1.97
CA PHE A 318 -6.35 -5.97 0.77
C PHE A 318 -5.69 -4.62 0.97
N GLU A 319 -4.37 -4.58 0.87
CA GLU A 319 -3.54 -3.39 1.06
C GLU A 319 -2.67 -3.16 -0.18
N ARG A 320 -2.06 -1.97 -0.31
CA ARG A 320 -1.13 -1.62 -1.40
C ARG A 320 -1.75 -1.76 -2.79
N PRO A 321 -2.81 -1.03 -3.10
CA PRO A 321 -3.40 -1.04 -4.44
C PRO A 321 -2.38 -0.57 -5.48
N GLN A 322 -2.33 -1.28 -6.61
CA GLN A 322 -1.58 -0.92 -7.80
C GLN A 322 -2.45 -1.27 -9.01
N VAL A 323 -2.56 -0.38 -9.98
CA VAL A 323 -3.42 -0.61 -11.13
C VAL A 323 -2.60 -0.92 -12.37
N LEU A 324 -2.92 -2.02 -13.04
CA LEU A 324 -2.41 -2.31 -14.37
C LEU A 324 -3.22 -1.54 -15.38
N MET A 325 -2.58 -0.58 -16.03
CA MET A 325 -3.18 0.20 -17.11
C MET A 325 -3.01 -0.52 -18.45
N LYS A 326 -4.08 -0.63 -19.24
CA LYS A 326 -4.05 -1.16 -20.59
C LYS A 326 -4.73 -0.16 -21.53
N ASN A 327 -4.01 0.28 -22.56
CA ASN A 327 -4.51 1.31 -23.51
C ASN A 327 -5.02 2.59 -22.79
N GLY A 328 -4.30 3.03 -21.74
CA GLY A 328 -4.66 4.23 -20.98
C GLY A 328 -5.84 4.07 -20.00
N LYS A 329 -6.39 2.86 -19.86
CA LYS A 329 -7.51 2.56 -18.95
C LYS A 329 -7.13 1.56 -17.88
N PRO A 330 -7.70 1.64 -16.67
CA PRO A 330 -7.50 0.66 -15.61
C PRO A 330 -8.11 -0.69 -16.03
N ALA A 331 -7.29 -1.75 -16.03
CA ALA A 331 -7.71 -3.08 -16.48
C ALA A 331 -7.69 -4.11 -15.35
N TYR A 332 -6.73 -4.00 -14.42
CA TYR A 332 -6.63 -4.89 -13.26
C TYR A 332 -6.15 -4.11 -12.04
N LEU A 333 -6.69 -4.49 -10.89
CA LEU A 333 -6.21 -4.03 -9.58
C LEU A 333 -5.38 -5.15 -8.95
N PHE A 334 -4.16 -4.82 -8.56
CA PHE A 334 -3.26 -5.67 -7.80
C PHE A 334 -3.22 -5.17 -6.37
N THR A 335 -3.31 -6.07 -5.40
CA THR A 335 -3.23 -5.77 -3.98
C THR A 335 -2.32 -6.77 -3.28
N ALA A 336 -2.07 -6.56 -2.00
CA ALA A 336 -1.40 -7.52 -1.13
C ALA A 336 -2.35 -7.99 -0.02
N SER A 337 -2.29 -9.26 0.33
CA SER A 337 -3.15 -9.84 1.38
C SER A 337 -2.44 -10.95 2.13
N GLN A 338 -2.62 -11.02 3.45
CA GLN A 338 -2.19 -12.16 4.25
C GLN A 338 -3.11 -13.36 4.01
N GLY A 339 -2.54 -14.56 4.12
CA GLY A 339 -3.22 -15.83 3.90
C GLY A 339 -2.67 -16.57 2.68
N GLY A 340 -3.49 -17.42 2.08
CA GLY A 340 -3.08 -18.33 1.01
C GLY A 340 -2.49 -19.64 1.52
N LYS A 341 -1.98 -20.48 0.62
CA LYS A 341 -1.48 -21.82 0.93
C LYS A 341 -0.26 -21.81 1.85
N ALA A 342 0.61 -20.80 1.67
CA ALA A 342 1.84 -20.68 2.46
C ALA A 342 1.61 -20.06 3.85
N GLU A 343 0.39 -19.58 4.15
CA GLU A 343 0.06 -18.86 5.38
C GLU A 343 1.01 -17.69 5.69
N THR A 344 1.45 -17.01 4.63
CA THR A 344 2.29 -15.80 4.70
C THR A 344 1.50 -14.58 4.20
N SER A 345 1.94 -14.01 3.11
CA SER A 345 1.22 -13.01 2.32
C SER A 345 1.57 -13.18 0.84
N SER A 346 0.67 -12.75 -0.01
CA SER A 346 0.82 -12.83 -1.47
C SER A 346 0.14 -11.65 -2.15
N GLY A 347 0.38 -11.47 -3.43
CA GLY A 347 -0.46 -10.62 -4.26
C GLY A 347 -1.86 -11.21 -4.40
N PHE A 348 -2.82 -10.33 -4.69
CA PHE A 348 -4.17 -10.70 -5.10
C PHE A 348 -4.59 -9.81 -6.25
N VAL A 349 -5.22 -10.40 -7.26
CA VAL A 349 -5.58 -9.70 -8.51
C VAL A 349 -7.09 -9.66 -8.66
N PHE A 350 -7.58 -8.49 -9.06
CA PHE A 350 -8.93 -8.28 -9.53
C PHE A 350 -8.90 -7.80 -10.97
N LYS A 351 -9.79 -8.33 -11.79
CA LYS A 351 -10.10 -7.75 -13.09
C LYS A 351 -11.06 -6.58 -12.91
N ILE A 352 -10.83 -5.47 -13.61
CA ILE A 352 -11.72 -4.32 -13.59
C ILE A 352 -12.59 -4.42 -14.85
N LYS A 353 -13.89 -4.65 -14.68
CA LYS A 353 -14.83 -4.68 -15.80
C LYS A 353 -14.92 -3.31 -16.47
N PRO A 354 -15.13 -3.23 -17.78
CA PRO A 354 -15.40 -1.96 -18.45
C PRO A 354 -16.60 -1.21 -17.87
N GLU A 355 -16.59 0.11 -18.04
CA GLU A 355 -17.77 0.96 -17.74
C GLU A 355 -18.92 0.64 -18.65
#